data_ec94c985cbf1ffc12893b9e8b0adbd15
#
_entry.id   ec94c985cbf1ffc12893b9e8b0adbd15
#
_cell.length_a   1.000
_cell.length_b   1.000
_cell.length_c   1.000
_cell.angle_alpha   90.00
_cell.angle_beta   90.00
_cell.angle_gamma   90.00
#
_symmetry.space_group_name_H-M   'P 1'
#
loop_
_entity.id
_entity.type
_entity.pdbx_description
1 polymer ?
#
loop_
_entity_poly.entity_id
_entity_poly.type
_entity_poly.pdbx_seq_one_letter_code
_entity_poly.pdbx_strand_id
1 'polypeptide(L)'
;YQSPLDELFERLEMKNPEHIAVKYYKDYHSGSAKTLKSIQITLAARLEKFNLSSLAALTATDDLDLPSLGERKVALFALIPDNDTSYNFLVSILYTQLFQQLFYLADHKYGGRLPVHVHFLMDEFANGVTRSTPKTVGITDKSVA
;
A
#
# COMPACT_ATOMS: atom_id res chain seq x y z
N TYR A 1 6.92 14.41 -30.93
CA TYR A 1 5.69 14.56 -30.10
C TYR A 1 6.10 14.42 -28.64
N GLN A 2 6.09 15.51 -27.89
CA GLN A 2 6.21 15.47 -26.45
C GLN A 2 4.89 14.94 -25.88
N SER A 3 4.97 14.00 -24.96
CA SER A 3 3.79 13.51 -24.27
C SER A 3 3.37 14.50 -23.18
N PRO A 4 2.10 14.54 -22.76
CA PRO A 4 1.66 15.36 -21.62
C PRO A 4 2.45 15.07 -20.34
N LEU A 5 2.99 13.86 -20.24
CA LEU A 5 3.83 13.45 -19.13
C LEU A 5 5.22 14.13 -19.19
N ASP A 6 5.81 14.26 -20.39
CA ASP A 6 7.09 14.94 -20.58
C ASP A 6 7.00 16.40 -20.11
N GLU A 7 5.92 17.11 -20.50
CA GLU A 7 5.68 18.49 -20.07
C GLU A 7 5.54 18.61 -18.54
N LEU A 8 4.86 17.64 -17.91
CA LEU A 8 4.70 17.63 -16.45
C LEU A 8 6.06 17.53 -15.76
N PHE A 9 6.92 16.62 -16.23
CA PHE A 9 8.23 16.42 -15.64
C PHE A 9 9.20 17.56 -15.93
N GLU A 10 9.13 18.20 -17.10
CA GLU A 10 9.88 19.42 -17.40
C GLU A 10 9.52 20.56 -16.44
N ARG A 11 8.21 20.78 -16.20
CA ARG A 11 7.76 21.78 -15.21
C ARG A 11 8.22 21.46 -13.80
N LEU A 12 8.19 20.17 -13.42
CA LEU A 12 8.69 19.74 -12.11
C LEU A 12 10.20 19.95 -11.98
N GLU A 13 10.96 19.65 -13.04
CA GLU A 13 12.40 19.87 -13.08
C GLU A 13 12.78 21.35 -12.98
N MET A 14 12.07 22.24 -13.68
CA MET A 14 12.27 23.69 -13.56
C MET A 14 12.02 24.18 -12.12
N LYS A 15 11.08 23.58 -11.40
CA LYS A 15 10.73 23.97 -10.04
C LYS A 15 11.65 23.32 -8.99
N ASN A 16 12.04 22.08 -9.18
CA ASN A 16 12.91 21.33 -8.28
C ASN A 16 13.74 20.29 -9.06
N PRO A 17 14.95 20.65 -9.56
CA PRO A 17 15.80 19.75 -10.33
C PRO A 17 16.23 18.48 -9.59
N GLU A 18 16.34 18.56 -8.26
CA GLU A 18 16.76 17.45 -7.39
C GLU A 18 15.62 16.54 -6.96
N HIS A 19 14.40 16.81 -7.45
CA HIS A 19 13.24 16.01 -7.08
C HIS A 19 13.44 14.55 -7.52
N ILE A 20 13.21 13.60 -6.60
CA ILE A 20 13.45 12.19 -6.84
C ILE A 20 12.68 11.64 -8.06
N ALA A 21 11.46 12.13 -8.29
CA ALA A 21 10.67 11.74 -9.44
C ALA A 21 11.29 12.15 -10.77
N VAL A 22 11.98 13.32 -10.82
CA VAL A 22 12.70 13.79 -12.01
C VAL A 22 13.88 12.86 -12.31
N LYS A 23 14.62 12.44 -11.29
CA LYS A 23 15.74 11.50 -11.44
C LYS A 23 15.27 10.18 -12.02
N TYR A 24 14.23 9.57 -11.43
CA TYR A 24 13.66 8.32 -11.94
C TYR A 24 13.06 8.45 -13.33
N TYR A 25 12.47 9.60 -13.66
CA TYR A 25 11.93 9.84 -15.00
C TYR A 25 13.04 9.89 -16.05
N LYS A 26 14.17 10.53 -15.75
CA LYS A 26 15.36 10.54 -16.62
C LYS A 26 15.96 9.14 -16.77
N ASP A 27 16.09 8.41 -15.68
CA ASP A 27 16.57 7.02 -15.71
C ASP A 27 15.66 6.14 -16.57
N TYR A 28 14.35 6.28 -16.43
CA TYR A 28 13.38 5.59 -17.25
C TYR A 28 13.60 5.91 -18.74
N HIS A 29 13.73 7.18 -19.13
CA HIS A 29 13.93 7.59 -20.54
C HIS A 29 15.32 7.25 -21.11
N SER A 30 16.29 6.93 -20.26
CA SER A 30 17.61 6.47 -20.72
C SER A 30 17.57 5.05 -21.32
N GLY A 31 16.52 4.29 -21.03
CA GLY A 31 16.33 2.95 -21.55
C GLY A 31 15.95 2.89 -23.02
N SER A 32 16.22 1.75 -23.68
CA SER A 32 15.78 1.54 -25.05
C SER A 32 14.25 1.52 -25.16
N ALA A 33 13.68 1.93 -26.29
CA ALA A 33 12.24 1.94 -26.53
C ALA A 33 11.60 0.55 -26.29
N LYS A 34 12.31 -0.52 -26.61
CA LYS A 34 11.86 -1.92 -26.37
C LYS A 34 11.78 -2.21 -24.87
N THR A 35 12.77 -1.78 -24.11
CA THR A 35 12.81 -1.95 -22.64
C THR A 35 11.69 -1.15 -21.98
N LEU A 36 11.49 0.12 -22.38
CA LEU A 36 10.43 0.98 -21.87
C LEU A 36 9.04 0.37 -22.11
N LYS A 37 8.80 -0.15 -23.30
CA LYS A 37 7.54 -0.84 -23.62
C LYS A 37 7.31 -2.08 -22.76
N SER A 38 8.36 -2.84 -22.49
CA SER A 38 8.29 -4.01 -21.62
C SER A 38 7.94 -3.64 -20.18
N ILE A 39 8.53 -2.55 -19.66
CA ILE A 39 8.22 -2.01 -18.33
C ILE A 39 6.77 -1.55 -18.26
N GLN A 40 6.29 -0.82 -19.27
CA GLN A 40 4.90 -0.34 -19.34
C GLN A 40 3.89 -1.50 -19.34
N ILE A 41 4.15 -2.54 -20.14
CA ILE A 41 3.29 -3.74 -20.20
C ILE A 41 3.27 -4.44 -18.84
N THR A 42 4.41 -4.59 -18.20
CA THR A 42 4.51 -5.21 -16.88
C THR A 42 3.75 -4.42 -15.82
N LEU A 43 3.88 -3.09 -15.85
CA LEU A 43 3.14 -2.21 -14.94
C LEU A 43 1.63 -2.30 -15.17
N ALA A 44 1.19 -2.22 -16.42
CA ALA A 44 -0.22 -2.33 -16.80
C ALA A 44 -0.81 -3.67 -16.34
N ALA A 45 -0.11 -4.77 -16.55
CA ALA A 45 -0.54 -6.10 -16.11
C ALA A 45 -0.67 -6.21 -14.57
N ARG A 46 0.21 -5.54 -13.81
CA ARG A 46 0.12 -5.52 -12.34
C ARG A 46 -1.03 -4.65 -11.83
N LEU A 47 -1.36 -3.59 -12.56
CA LEU A 47 -2.43 -2.67 -12.21
C LEU A 47 -3.80 -3.05 -12.81
N GLU A 48 -3.85 -4.08 -13.65
CA GLU A 48 -5.07 -4.52 -14.34
C GLU A 48 -6.24 -4.76 -13.38
N LYS A 49 -5.96 -5.32 -12.20
CA LYS A 49 -6.98 -5.57 -11.18
C LYS A 49 -7.69 -4.30 -10.71
N PHE A 50 -7.01 -3.16 -10.71
CA PHE A 50 -7.59 -1.87 -10.33
C PHE A 50 -8.46 -1.24 -11.42
N ASN A 51 -8.49 -1.81 -12.63
CA ASN A 51 -9.38 -1.38 -13.71
C ASN A 51 -10.83 -1.89 -13.52
N LEU A 52 -11.06 -2.79 -12.58
CA LEU A 52 -12.41 -3.20 -12.21
C LEU A 52 -13.14 -2.02 -11.56
N SER A 53 -14.31 -1.67 -12.10
CA SER A 53 -15.07 -0.51 -11.61
C SER A 53 -15.46 -0.60 -10.13
N SER A 54 -15.77 -1.81 -9.66
CA SER A 54 -16.05 -2.06 -8.24
C SER A 54 -14.85 -1.78 -7.35
N LEU A 55 -13.66 -2.17 -7.81
CA LEU A 55 -12.43 -1.96 -7.07
C LEU A 55 -11.99 -0.49 -7.10
N ALA A 56 -12.10 0.15 -8.26
CA ALA A 56 -11.84 1.58 -8.40
C ALA A 56 -12.75 2.41 -7.50
N ALA A 57 -14.02 2.07 -7.40
CA ALA A 57 -14.97 2.73 -6.50
C ALA A 57 -14.60 2.50 -5.02
N LEU A 58 -14.23 1.26 -4.64
CA LEU A 58 -13.85 0.92 -3.27
C LEU A 58 -12.59 1.65 -2.81
N THR A 59 -11.65 1.91 -3.73
CA THR A 59 -10.37 2.54 -3.41
C THR A 59 -10.32 4.04 -3.71
N ALA A 60 -11.43 4.65 -4.13
CA ALA A 60 -11.49 6.06 -4.48
C ALA A 60 -11.45 6.99 -3.26
N THR A 61 -11.90 6.51 -2.10
CA THR A 61 -11.98 7.29 -0.85
C THR A 61 -11.36 6.51 0.30
N ASP A 62 -10.86 7.22 1.30
CA ASP A 62 -10.37 6.63 2.55
C ASP A 62 -11.46 6.76 3.62
N ASP A 63 -12.27 5.72 3.74
CA ASP A 63 -13.38 5.66 4.71
C ASP A 63 -13.01 4.88 5.98
N LEU A 64 -11.82 4.24 6.01
CA LEU A 64 -11.46 3.32 7.08
C LEU A 64 -10.86 4.00 8.31
N ASP A 65 -10.21 5.18 8.15
CA ASP A 65 -9.52 5.89 9.25
C ASP A 65 -8.69 4.93 10.13
N LEU A 66 -7.77 4.20 9.49
CA LEU A 66 -6.97 3.15 10.13
C LEU A 66 -6.24 3.60 11.41
N PRO A 67 -5.72 4.84 11.51
CA PRO A 67 -5.11 5.34 12.74
C PRO A 67 -6.05 5.31 13.95
N SER A 68 -7.34 5.51 13.74
CA SER A 68 -8.34 5.54 14.81
C SER A 68 -8.44 4.24 15.61
N LEU A 69 -8.05 3.09 15.01
CA LEU A 69 -8.04 1.80 15.71
C LEU A 69 -7.05 1.76 16.89
N GLY A 70 -5.99 2.55 16.83
CA GLY A 70 -5.01 2.68 17.92
C GLY A 70 -5.36 3.76 18.95
N GLU A 71 -6.31 4.64 18.65
CA GLU A 71 -6.63 5.83 19.47
C GLU A 71 -7.97 5.72 20.20
N ARG A 72 -8.92 4.98 19.67
CA ARG A 72 -10.25 4.82 20.24
C ARG A 72 -10.73 3.36 20.14
N LYS A 73 -11.72 3.00 20.96
CA LYS A 73 -12.32 1.67 20.92
C LYS A 73 -13.19 1.53 19.67
N VAL A 74 -12.67 0.86 18.66
CA VAL A 74 -13.32 0.59 17.37
C VAL A 74 -13.19 -0.90 17.05
N ALA A 75 -14.14 -1.46 16.33
CA ALA A 75 -14.06 -2.80 15.77
C ALA A 75 -14.13 -2.71 14.24
N LEU A 76 -13.12 -3.28 13.56
CA LEU A 76 -13.07 -3.40 12.11
C LEU A 76 -13.35 -4.86 11.73
N PHE A 77 -14.38 -5.09 10.94
CA PHE A 77 -14.74 -6.41 10.41
C PHE A 77 -14.42 -6.46 8.92
N ALA A 78 -13.41 -7.24 8.55
CA ALA A 78 -13.07 -7.51 7.17
C ALA A 78 -13.69 -8.85 6.74
N LEU A 79 -14.77 -8.79 5.98
CA LEU A 79 -15.45 -9.97 5.43
C LEU A 79 -14.82 -10.32 4.08
N ILE A 80 -14.24 -11.50 4.00
CA ILE A 80 -13.51 -11.98 2.82
C ILE A 80 -14.28 -13.21 2.29
N PRO A 81 -14.69 -13.22 1.00
CA PRO A 81 -15.33 -14.40 0.42
C PRO A 81 -14.35 -15.58 0.30
N ASP A 82 -14.69 -16.75 0.81
CA ASP A 82 -13.84 -17.96 0.71
C ASP A 82 -13.72 -18.50 -0.70
N ASN A 83 -14.74 -18.28 -1.50
CA ASN A 83 -14.84 -18.81 -2.87
C ASN A 83 -14.23 -17.90 -3.93
N ASP A 84 -13.77 -16.69 -3.58
CA ASP A 84 -13.18 -15.73 -4.51
C ASP A 84 -11.86 -15.17 -3.99
N THR A 85 -10.77 -15.72 -4.51
CA THR A 85 -9.40 -15.28 -4.17
C THR A 85 -8.96 -14.00 -4.89
N SER A 86 -9.78 -13.45 -5.79
CA SER A 86 -9.44 -12.29 -6.60
C SER A 86 -9.13 -11.05 -5.76
N TYR A 87 -9.75 -10.94 -4.58
CA TYR A 87 -9.60 -9.81 -3.67
C TYR A 87 -8.57 -10.02 -2.55
N ASN A 88 -7.92 -11.18 -2.46
CA ASN A 88 -6.94 -11.46 -1.39
C ASN A 88 -5.77 -10.45 -1.37
N PHE A 89 -5.40 -9.89 -2.53
CA PHE A 89 -4.37 -8.86 -2.58
C PHE A 89 -4.78 -7.56 -1.87
N LEU A 90 -6.08 -7.20 -1.85
CA LEU A 90 -6.59 -6.04 -1.09
C LEU A 90 -6.46 -6.25 0.40
N VAL A 91 -6.77 -7.46 0.85
CA VAL A 91 -6.61 -7.83 2.27
C VAL A 91 -5.16 -7.70 2.69
N SER A 92 -4.24 -8.15 1.84
CA SER A 92 -2.80 -8.00 2.08
C SER A 92 -2.37 -6.53 2.15
N ILE A 93 -2.92 -5.68 1.27
CA ILE A 93 -2.68 -4.23 1.30
C ILE A 93 -3.24 -3.62 2.59
N LEU A 94 -4.49 -3.97 2.95
CA LEU A 94 -5.14 -3.49 4.16
C LEU A 94 -4.30 -3.81 5.41
N TYR A 95 -3.89 -5.07 5.59
CA TYR A 95 -3.06 -5.45 6.73
C TYR A 95 -1.71 -4.73 6.72
N THR A 96 -1.07 -4.61 5.58
CA THR A 96 0.20 -3.91 5.47
C THR A 96 0.06 -2.44 5.89
N GLN A 97 -0.95 -1.75 5.37
CA GLN A 97 -1.21 -0.35 5.71
C GLN A 97 -1.59 -0.20 7.18
N LEU A 98 -2.45 -1.09 7.70
CA LEU A 98 -2.89 -1.06 9.08
C LEU A 98 -1.70 -1.20 10.04
N PHE A 99 -0.84 -2.20 9.85
CA PHE A 99 0.34 -2.36 10.68
C PHE A 99 1.29 -1.17 10.57
N GLN A 100 1.57 -0.69 9.36
CA GLN A 100 2.44 0.47 9.16
C GLN A 100 1.89 1.71 9.88
N GLN A 101 0.60 1.98 9.77
CA GLN A 101 -0.03 3.14 10.41
C GLN A 101 -0.02 3.02 11.94
N LEU A 102 -0.34 1.86 12.49
CA LEU A 102 -0.34 1.65 13.93
C LEU A 102 1.06 1.73 14.55
N PHE A 103 2.07 1.14 13.90
CA PHE A 103 3.46 1.28 14.35
C PHE A 103 3.95 2.71 14.25
N TYR A 104 3.69 3.37 13.11
CA TYR A 104 4.05 4.78 12.93
C TYR A 104 3.43 5.66 14.02
N LEU A 105 2.15 5.45 14.31
CA LEU A 105 1.42 6.18 15.34
C LEU A 105 2.01 5.92 16.74
N ALA A 106 2.30 4.66 17.06
CA ALA A 106 2.90 4.30 18.33
C ALA A 106 4.27 4.97 18.52
N ASP A 107 5.14 4.90 17.51
CA ASP A 107 6.52 5.40 17.62
C ASP A 107 6.60 6.92 17.62
N HIS A 108 5.81 7.59 16.76
CA HIS A 108 5.97 9.03 16.56
C HIS A 108 5.04 9.89 17.43
N LYS A 109 3.88 9.36 17.82
CA LYS A 109 2.90 10.12 18.60
C LYS A 109 2.83 9.70 20.07
N TYR A 110 3.01 8.42 20.35
CA TYR A 110 2.73 7.85 21.68
C TYR A 110 3.95 7.22 22.38
N GLY A 111 5.17 7.46 21.88
CA GLY A 111 6.39 7.01 22.55
C GLY A 111 6.56 5.50 22.62
N GLY A 112 6.07 4.78 21.60
CA GLY A 112 6.23 3.35 21.44
C GLY A 112 5.06 2.48 21.89
N ARG A 113 3.97 3.08 22.40
CA ARG A 113 2.80 2.33 22.86
C ARG A 113 1.49 3.05 22.51
N LEU A 114 0.59 2.37 21.84
CA LEU A 114 -0.74 2.91 21.54
C LEU A 114 -1.60 3.05 22.80
N PRO A 115 -2.45 4.11 22.87
CA PRO A 115 -3.35 4.33 24.01
C PRO A 115 -4.43 3.23 24.14
N VAL A 116 -4.78 2.59 23.02
CA VAL A 116 -5.73 1.47 22.98
C VAL A 116 -5.04 0.24 22.46
N HIS A 117 -5.20 -0.90 23.17
CA HIS A 117 -4.69 -2.19 22.69
C HIS A 117 -5.47 -2.64 21.46
N VAL A 118 -4.76 -2.99 20.40
CA VAL A 118 -5.36 -3.52 19.17
C VAL A 118 -5.21 -5.04 19.14
N HIS A 119 -6.32 -5.75 19.08
CA HIS A 119 -6.36 -7.21 18.95
C HIS A 119 -6.69 -7.58 17.51
N PHE A 120 -5.90 -8.46 16.92
CA PHE A 120 -6.12 -9.02 15.59
C PHE A 120 -6.65 -10.45 15.73
N LEU A 121 -7.91 -10.66 15.33
CA LEU A 121 -8.53 -11.97 15.23
C LEU A 121 -8.54 -12.36 13.76
N MET A 122 -7.61 -13.21 13.36
CA MET A 122 -7.43 -13.63 11.97
C MET A 122 -7.90 -15.09 11.87
N ASP A 123 -9.12 -15.27 11.41
CA ASP A 123 -9.64 -16.57 11.06
C ASP A 123 -9.08 -16.96 9.67
N GLU A 124 -8.69 -18.22 9.50
CA GLU A 124 -8.11 -18.75 8.26
C GLU A 124 -6.91 -17.97 7.69
N PHE A 125 -6.06 -17.43 8.54
CA PHE A 125 -4.89 -16.65 8.17
C PHE A 125 -4.00 -17.32 7.10
N ALA A 126 -3.95 -18.65 7.09
CA ALA A 126 -3.15 -19.42 6.14
C ALA A 126 -3.63 -19.29 4.68
N ASN A 127 -4.89 -19.01 4.44
CA ASN A 127 -5.47 -18.99 3.10
C ASN A 127 -5.37 -17.63 2.40
N GLY A 128 -5.28 -16.54 3.15
CA GLY A 128 -5.34 -15.17 2.61
C GLY A 128 -4.02 -14.45 2.42
N VAL A 129 -3.01 -14.74 3.22
CA VAL A 129 -1.84 -13.85 3.40
C VAL A 129 -0.51 -14.48 2.98
N THR A 130 -0.44 -15.78 2.73
CA THR A 130 0.81 -16.54 2.67
C THR A 130 1.66 -16.36 1.42
N ARG A 131 1.25 -15.61 0.40
CA ARG A 131 2.03 -15.48 -0.85
C ARG A 131 2.68 -14.12 -1.12
N SER A 132 2.44 -13.09 -0.33
CA SER A 132 2.99 -11.76 -0.57
C SER A 132 3.44 -10.98 0.66
N THR A 133 3.42 -11.58 1.84
CA THR A 133 3.99 -10.93 3.02
C THR A 133 5.51 -11.00 2.98
N PRO A 134 6.22 -9.88 3.18
CA PRO A 134 7.63 -9.95 3.52
C PRO A 134 7.78 -10.86 4.74
N LYS A 135 8.71 -11.80 4.65
CA LYS A 135 9.05 -12.71 5.74
C LYS A 135 9.21 -11.93 7.03
N THR A 136 8.43 -12.31 8.03
CA THR A 136 8.64 -11.93 9.41
C THR A 136 8.19 -10.51 9.80
N VAL A 137 6.90 -10.33 10.01
CA VAL A 137 6.51 -9.49 11.14
C VAL A 137 6.54 -10.43 12.36
N GLY A 138 7.69 -10.50 12.98
CA GLY A 138 7.77 -11.06 14.33
C GLY A 138 7.04 -10.10 15.24
N ILE A 139 5.79 -10.39 15.54
CA ILE A 139 5.09 -9.80 16.68
C ILE A 139 5.76 -10.43 17.91
N THR A 140 6.91 -9.92 18.26
CA THR A 140 7.48 -10.20 19.59
C THR A 140 6.57 -9.42 20.54
N ASP A 141 5.82 -10.16 21.32
CA ASP A 141 5.13 -9.67 22.50
C ASP A 141 6.16 -9.00 23.43
N LYS A 142 6.31 -7.68 23.29
CA LYS A 142 7.06 -6.84 24.23
C LYS A 142 6.18 -6.38 25.40
N SER A 143 5.06 -7.04 25.62
CA SER A 143 4.12 -6.70 26.70
C SER A 143 4.36 -7.47 28.00
N VAL A 144 5.57 -8.06 28.20
CA VAL A 144 5.95 -8.67 29.48
C VAL A 144 7.23 -8.04 29.97
N ALA A 145 7.09 -6.92 30.65
CA ALA A 145 7.96 -6.42 31.72
C ALA A 145 7.27 -5.25 32.41
#